data_a5ec0d0c83bfad620025f73f331342ba
#
_entry.id   a5ec0d0c83bfad620025f73f331342ba
#
_cell.length_a   1.000
_cell.length_b   1.000
_cell.length_c   1.000
_cell.angle_alpha   90.00
_cell.angle_beta   90.00
_cell.angle_gamma   90.00
#
_symmetry.space_group_name_H-M   'P 1'
#
loop_
_entity.id
_entity.type
_entity.pdbx_description
1 polymer ?
#
loop_
_entity_poly.entity_id
_entity_poly.type
_entity_poly.pdbx_seq_one_letter_code
_entity_poly.pdbx_strand_id
1 'polypeptide(L)'
;MLGYILRRTLSTIPVMAMVGLFVFSLLYIAPGDPAAVIAGDQASPADIARIRANLGLDRPFLVQFGEWAWRTLHADLGTSIFTNLPVTQMIGQRIEPTVSLMLVTLIFAIVIAVPMGVVAAWKAGTWVDRAIMTFAVLGFSVPVFVIGYVLAYTFALQLDWFPVQGYTPIAEGIGPWLSNLVLPAISLGCVYIALIARITRASMLEVLAQDYVRTAKAKGLGQGGVLFIHALKNAAVPIVTVIGIGIALLIGGAVVTESVFAIPGLGRLTVDAILRRDYPVIQGVVLLFSFVYVLVNLIIDILYTFLDPRIRY
;
A
#
# COMPACT_ATOMS: atom_id res chain seq x y z
N MET A 1 -12.73 19.41 -17.11
CA MET A 1 -12.28 18.81 -15.82
C MET A 1 -13.41 18.06 -15.10
N LEU A 2 -14.56 18.67 -14.81
CA LEU A 2 -15.64 17.99 -14.08
C LEU A 2 -16.15 16.74 -14.81
N GLY A 3 -16.34 16.80 -16.13
CA GLY A 3 -16.75 15.64 -16.94
C GLY A 3 -15.74 14.49 -16.94
N TYR A 4 -14.45 14.79 -16.94
CA TYR A 4 -13.38 13.80 -16.82
C TYR A 4 -13.41 13.12 -15.44
N ILE A 5 -13.46 13.90 -14.36
CA ILE A 5 -13.54 13.37 -13.00
C ILE A 5 -14.77 12.48 -12.84
N LEU A 6 -15.93 12.94 -13.32
CA LEU A 6 -17.15 12.15 -13.26
C LEU A 6 -17.04 10.83 -14.04
N ARG A 7 -16.56 10.88 -15.28
CA ARG A 7 -16.35 9.69 -16.10
C ARG A 7 -15.36 8.73 -15.45
N ARG A 8 -14.27 9.25 -14.87
CA ARG A 8 -13.25 8.43 -14.20
C ARG A 8 -13.78 7.79 -12.94
N THR A 9 -14.53 8.56 -12.12
CA THR A 9 -15.21 8.01 -10.94
C THR A 9 -16.23 6.94 -11.32
N LEU A 10 -17.05 7.17 -12.34
CA LEU A 10 -18.00 6.15 -12.81
C LEU A 10 -17.29 4.89 -13.32
N SER A 11 -16.12 5.01 -13.94
CA SER A 11 -15.35 3.84 -14.40
C SER A 11 -14.78 2.98 -13.26
N THR A 12 -14.74 3.47 -12.03
CA THR A 12 -14.34 2.66 -10.87
C THR A 12 -15.44 1.70 -10.41
N ILE A 13 -16.72 2.00 -10.70
CA ILE A 13 -17.84 1.18 -10.26
C ILE A 13 -17.78 -0.25 -10.83
N PRO A 14 -17.63 -0.48 -12.16
CA PRO A 14 -17.51 -1.82 -12.69
C PRO A 14 -16.27 -2.56 -12.20
N VAL A 15 -15.17 -1.84 -11.92
CA VAL A 15 -13.96 -2.44 -11.35
C VAL A 15 -14.26 -2.95 -9.94
N MET A 16 -14.89 -2.13 -9.08
CA MET A 16 -15.27 -2.54 -7.73
C MET A 16 -16.32 -3.67 -7.73
N ALA A 17 -17.23 -3.68 -8.70
CA ALA A 17 -18.19 -4.78 -8.85
C ALA A 17 -17.49 -6.10 -9.22
N MET A 18 -16.52 -6.09 -10.13
CA MET A 18 -15.71 -7.28 -10.46
C MET A 18 -14.88 -7.74 -9.26
N VAL A 19 -14.25 -6.82 -8.54
CA VAL A 19 -13.51 -7.15 -7.32
C VAL A 19 -14.45 -7.77 -6.28
N GLY A 20 -15.62 -7.18 -6.07
CA GLY A 20 -16.63 -7.71 -5.13
C GLY A 20 -17.06 -9.13 -5.52
N LEU A 21 -17.33 -9.38 -6.80
CA LEU A 21 -17.66 -10.71 -7.30
C LEU A 21 -16.51 -11.71 -7.07
N PHE A 22 -15.28 -11.31 -7.36
CA PHE A 22 -14.10 -12.16 -7.12
C PHE A 22 -13.93 -12.47 -5.63
N VAL A 23 -13.98 -11.44 -4.78
CA VAL A 23 -13.83 -11.59 -3.32
C VAL A 23 -14.92 -12.47 -2.72
N PHE A 24 -16.17 -12.29 -3.16
CA PHE A 24 -17.26 -13.18 -2.76
C PHE A 24 -17.01 -14.62 -3.21
N SER A 25 -16.53 -14.80 -4.45
CA SER A 25 -16.25 -16.14 -5.02
C SER A 25 -15.15 -16.88 -4.27
N LEU A 26 -14.26 -16.21 -3.51
CA LEU A 26 -13.22 -16.86 -2.71
C LEU A 26 -13.81 -17.89 -1.73
N LEU A 27 -15.02 -17.66 -1.24
CA LEU A 27 -15.73 -18.60 -0.38
C LEU A 27 -15.99 -19.95 -1.07
N TYR A 28 -16.16 -19.95 -2.40
CA TYR A 28 -16.46 -21.16 -3.19
C TYR A 28 -15.23 -21.77 -3.84
N ILE A 29 -14.18 -20.97 -4.04
CA ILE A 29 -12.92 -21.41 -4.66
C ILE A 29 -12.00 -22.03 -3.60
N ALA A 30 -12.07 -21.55 -2.36
CA ALA A 30 -11.22 -22.03 -1.28
C ALA A 30 -11.55 -23.51 -0.93
N PRO A 31 -10.55 -24.37 -0.71
CA PRO A 31 -10.76 -25.75 -0.36
C PRO A 31 -11.42 -25.86 1.02
N GLY A 32 -12.50 -26.61 1.10
CA GLY A 32 -13.26 -26.87 2.31
C GLY A 32 -14.67 -26.27 2.29
N ASP A 33 -15.56 -26.82 3.07
CA ASP A 33 -16.91 -26.30 3.27
C ASP A 33 -16.91 -25.27 4.39
N PRO A 34 -17.28 -24.01 4.13
CA PRO A 34 -17.34 -22.96 5.15
C PRO A 34 -18.22 -23.36 6.36
N ALA A 35 -19.32 -24.06 6.12
CA ALA A 35 -20.17 -24.54 7.19
C ALA A 35 -19.47 -25.60 8.07
N ALA A 36 -18.64 -26.46 7.49
CA ALA A 36 -17.86 -27.45 8.23
C ALA A 36 -16.74 -26.77 9.05
N VAL A 37 -16.08 -25.73 8.50
CA VAL A 37 -15.06 -24.94 9.21
C VAL A 37 -15.65 -24.27 10.46
N ILE A 38 -16.83 -23.70 10.33
CA ILE A 38 -17.54 -23.05 11.44
C ILE A 38 -18.01 -24.06 12.48
N ALA A 39 -18.49 -25.21 12.01
CA ALA A 39 -19.00 -26.27 12.88
C ALA A 39 -17.88 -26.94 13.72
N GLY A 40 -16.64 -26.90 13.20
CA GLY A 40 -15.47 -27.54 13.83
C GLY A 40 -15.38 -29.05 13.56
N ASP A 41 -14.22 -29.63 13.88
CA ASP A 41 -13.87 -31.01 13.51
C ASP A 41 -14.75 -32.10 14.16
N GLN A 42 -15.51 -31.77 15.21
CA GLN A 42 -16.35 -32.70 15.94
C GLN A 42 -17.86 -32.53 15.66
N ALA A 43 -18.23 -31.66 14.72
CA ALA A 43 -19.62 -31.40 14.43
C ALA A 43 -20.29 -32.54 13.66
N SER A 44 -21.55 -32.80 14.00
CA SER A 44 -22.36 -33.78 13.27
C SER A 44 -22.74 -33.27 11.87
N PRO A 45 -23.02 -34.14 10.89
CA PRO A 45 -23.54 -33.72 9.59
C PRO A 45 -24.82 -32.87 9.70
N ALA A 46 -25.64 -33.11 10.72
CA ALA A 46 -26.85 -32.33 10.98
C ALA A 46 -26.54 -30.90 11.44
N ASP A 47 -25.50 -30.70 12.26
CA ASP A 47 -25.07 -29.38 12.70
C ASP A 47 -24.48 -28.57 11.53
N ILE A 48 -23.67 -29.20 10.67
CA ILE A 48 -23.14 -28.60 9.45
C ILE A 48 -24.28 -28.15 8.52
N ALA A 49 -25.28 -29.01 8.30
CA ALA A 49 -26.45 -28.69 7.49
C ALA A 49 -27.25 -27.51 8.06
N ARG A 50 -27.41 -27.46 9.39
CA ARG A 50 -28.08 -26.34 10.07
C ARG A 50 -27.31 -25.04 9.94
N ILE A 51 -26.00 -25.06 10.10
CA ILE A 51 -25.14 -23.87 9.92
C ILE A 51 -25.18 -23.42 8.45
N ARG A 52 -25.13 -24.34 7.50
CA ARG A 52 -25.22 -24.03 6.08
C ARG A 52 -26.55 -23.33 5.74
N ALA A 53 -27.67 -23.82 6.24
CA ALA A 53 -28.99 -23.22 6.05
C ALA A 53 -29.09 -21.82 6.73
N ASN A 54 -28.57 -21.69 7.95
CA ASN A 54 -28.56 -20.42 8.69
C ASN A 54 -27.72 -19.33 8.00
N LEU A 55 -26.63 -19.72 7.34
CA LEU A 55 -25.76 -18.82 6.55
C LEU A 55 -26.29 -18.60 5.12
N GLY A 56 -27.38 -19.31 4.72
CA GLY A 56 -27.95 -19.21 3.38
C GLY A 56 -27.06 -19.78 2.28
N LEU A 57 -26.08 -20.64 2.63
CA LEU A 57 -25.14 -21.24 1.67
C LEU A 57 -25.78 -22.32 0.79
N ASP A 58 -27.03 -22.66 1.03
CA ASP A 58 -27.89 -23.56 0.23
C ASP A 58 -28.62 -22.83 -0.91
N ARG A 59 -28.60 -21.48 -0.91
CA ARG A 59 -29.27 -20.66 -1.92
C ARG A 59 -28.45 -20.57 -3.22
N PRO A 60 -29.08 -20.20 -4.36
CA PRO A 60 -28.34 -19.95 -5.60
C PRO A 60 -27.25 -18.88 -5.42
N PHE A 61 -26.09 -19.06 -6.05
CA PHE A 61 -24.93 -18.17 -5.95
C PHE A 61 -25.27 -16.69 -6.16
N LEU A 62 -26.05 -16.37 -7.19
CA LEU A 62 -26.43 -14.98 -7.50
C LEU A 62 -27.29 -14.33 -6.40
N VAL A 63 -28.12 -15.11 -5.71
CA VAL A 63 -28.93 -14.62 -4.60
C VAL A 63 -28.02 -14.29 -3.41
N GLN A 64 -27.13 -15.20 -3.06
CA GLN A 64 -26.15 -14.99 -2.00
C GLN A 64 -25.23 -13.78 -2.28
N PHE A 65 -24.74 -13.66 -3.53
CA PHE A 65 -23.95 -12.52 -3.95
C PHE A 65 -24.73 -11.20 -3.83
N GLY A 66 -25.99 -11.18 -4.28
CA GLY A 66 -26.83 -10.00 -4.19
C GLY A 66 -27.08 -9.54 -2.74
N GLU A 67 -27.38 -10.48 -1.83
CA GLU A 67 -27.57 -10.20 -0.41
C GLU A 67 -26.27 -9.72 0.24
N TRP A 68 -25.15 -10.36 -0.07
CA TRP A 68 -23.82 -9.94 0.42
C TRP A 68 -23.42 -8.56 -0.10
N ALA A 69 -23.61 -8.29 -1.39
CA ALA A 69 -23.31 -6.99 -1.98
C ALA A 69 -24.19 -5.89 -1.38
N TRP A 70 -25.47 -6.17 -1.17
CA TRP A 70 -26.38 -5.23 -0.52
C TRP A 70 -25.93 -4.89 0.91
N ARG A 71 -25.58 -5.89 1.74
CA ARG A 71 -25.06 -5.68 3.09
C ARG A 71 -23.74 -4.88 3.06
N THR A 72 -22.83 -5.25 2.17
CA THR A 72 -21.53 -4.56 1.99
C THR A 72 -21.71 -3.08 1.65
N LEU A 73 -22.66 -2.74 0.77
CA LEU A 73 -22.98 -1.35 0.43
C LEU A 73 -23.54 -0.56 1.61
N HIS A 74 -24.11 -1.24 2.61
CA HIS A 74 -24.58 -0.64 3.87
C HIS A 74 -23.55 -0.72 5.00
N ALA A 75 -22.26 -0.96 4.66
CA ALA A 75 -21.15 -1.10 5.60
C ALA A 75 -21.29 -2.29 6.59
N ASP A 76 -22.13 -3.26 6.27
CA ASP A 76 -22.19 -4.54 6.98
C ASP A 76 -21.30 -5.56 6.27
N LEU A 77 -20.10 -5.75 6.80
CA LEU A 77 -19.10 -6.73 6.30
C LEU A 77 -19.24 -8.09 6.99
N GLY A 78 -20.28 -8.27 7.81
CA GLY A 78 -20.50 -9.48 8.59
C GLY A 78 -19.69 -9.52 9.89
N THR A 79 -19.66 -10.70 10.50
CA THR A 79 -18.96 -10.98 11.77
C THR A 79 -17.90 -12.05 11.58
N SER A 80 -16.79 -11.91 12.29
CA SER A 80 -15.73 -12.93 12.34
C SER A 80 -16.28 -14.25 12.87
N ILE A 81 -15.92 -15.34 12.22
CA ILE A 81 -16.30 -16.70 12.61
C ILE A 81 -15.72 -17.10 13.98
N PHE A 82 -14.50 -16.59 14.28
CA PHE A 82 -13.75 -16.98 15.47
C PHE A 82 -13.94 -16.05 16.65
N THR A 83 -14.01 -14.74 16.41
CA THR A 83 -14.07 -13.74 17.48
C THR A 83 -15.49 -13.28 17.76
N ASN A 84 -16.45 -13.56 16.87
CA ASN A 84 -17.83 -13.05 16.88
C ASN A 84 -17.92 -11.51 16.92
N LEU A 85 -16.83 -10.81 16.58
CA LEU A 85 -16.81 -9.35 16.47
C LEU A 85 -17.20 -8.90 15.06
N PRO A 86 -17.87 -7.75 14.90
CA PRO A 86 -18.11 -7.16 13.59
C PRO A 86 -16.79 -6.91 12.85
N VAL A 87 -16.72 -7.29 11.58
CA VAL A 87 -15.52 -7.10 10.74
C VAL A 87 -15.17 -5.62 10.62
N THR A 88 -16.16 -4.75 10.54
CA THR A 88 -15.98 -3.28 10.53
C THR A 88 -15.26 -2.76 11.77
N GLN A 89 -15.58 -3.30 12.96
CA GLN A 89 -14.89 -2.97 14.20
C GLN A 89 -13.45 -3.45 14.20
N MET A 90 -13.20 -4.70 13.76
CA MET A 90 -11.85 -5.27 13.68
C MET A 90 -10.97 -4.46 12.73
N ILE A 91 -11.51 -4.03 11.59
CA ILE A 91 -10.84 -3.17 10.62
C ILE A 91 -10.56 -1.80 11.25
N GLY A 92 -11.56 -1.16 11.87
CA GLY A 92 -11.45 0.17 12.47
C GLY A 92 -10.32 0.27 13.50
N GLN A 93 -10.15 -0.77 14.32
CA GLN A 93 -9.08 -0.84 15.32
C GLN A 93 -7.67 -0.97 14.73
N ARG A 94 -7.55 -1.37 13.43
CA ARG A 94 -6.28 -1.72 12.77
C ARG A 94 -5.92 -0.79 11.61
N ILE A 95 -6.78 0.16 11.26
CA ILE A 95 -6.50 1.15 10.20
C ILE A 95 -5.35 2.06 10.60
N GLU A 96 -5.36 2.60 11.82
CA GLU A 96 -4.35 3.57 12.26
C GLU A 96 -2.92 3.04 12.15
N PRO A 97 -2.56 1.85 12.67
CA PRO A 97 -1.22 1.30 12.54
C PRO A 97 -0.77 1.13 11.08
N THR A 98 -1.61 0.59 10.22
CA THR A 98 -1.28 0.38 8.80
C THR A 98 -1.09 1.71 8.07
N VAL A 99 -2.02 2.66 8.24
CA VAL A 99 -1.94 3.97 7.59
C VAL A 99 -0.73 4.74 8.10
N SER A 100 -0.45 4.69 9.39
CA SER A 100 0.74 5.30 10.00
C SER A 100 2.03 4.75 9.39
N LEU A 101 2.17 3.42 9.32
CA LEU A 101 3.32 2.78 8.70
C LEU A 101 3.48 3.19 7.24
N MET A 102 2.39 3.15 6.46
CA MET A 102 2.42 3.52 5.04
C MET A 102 2.80 4.98 4.83
N LEU A 103 2.23 5.91 5.60
CA LEU A 103 2.52 7.35 5.49
C LEU A 103 3.97 7.65 5.87
N VAL A 104 4.45 7.13 7.00
CA VAL A 104 5.85 7.34 7.43
C VAL A 104 6.81 6.75 6.40
N THR A 105 6.55 5.54 5.91
CA THR A 105 7.37 4.91 4.87
C THR A 105 7.38 5.72 3.57
N LEU A 106 6.22 6.21 3.13
CA LEU A 106 6.10 6.99 1.90
C LEU A 106 6.85 8.32 1.98
N ILE A 107 6.66 9.06 3.08
CA ILE A 107 7.35 10.33 3.33
C ILE A 107 8.86 10.09 3.37
N PHE A 108 9.31 9.09 4.14
CA PHE A 108 10.72 8.71 4.24
C PHE A 108 11.31 8.36 2.86
N ALA A 109 10.61 7.53 2.09
CA ALA A 109 11.05 7.12 0.77
C ALA A 109 11.15 8.31 -0.20
N ILE A 110 10.16 9.20 -0.24
CA ILE A 110 10.16 10.37 -1.13
C ILE A 110 11.28 11.33 -0.75
N VAL A 111 11.42 11.65 0.55
CA VAL A 111 12.43 12.62 1.05
C VAL A 111 13.85 12.15 0.76
N ILE A 112 14.09 10.85 0.72
CA ILE A 112 15.42 10.29 0.40
C ILE A 112 15.56 10.04 -1.10
N ALA A 113 14.61 9.40 -1.74
CA ALA A 113 14.75 8.91 -3.10
C ALA A 113 14.77 10.03 -4.15
N VAL A 114 13.92 11.06 -3.98
CA VAL A 114 13.86 12.15 -4.97
C VAL A 114 15.18 12.95 -4.99
N PRO A 115 15.74 13.42 -3.86
CA PRO A 115 17.06 14.06 -3.86
C PRO A 115 18.17 13.13 -4.38
N MET A 116 18.16 11.85 -4.00
CA MET A 116 19.13 10.88 -4.51
C MET A 116 19.08 10.77 -6.04
N GLY A 117 17.87 10.65 -6.62
CA GLY A 117 17.66 10.59 -8.06
C GLY A 117 18.12 11.87 -8.79
N VAL A 118 17.81 13.04 -8.22
CA VAL A 118 18.24 14.35 -8.74
C VAL A 118 19.78 14.45 -8.73
N VAL A 119 20.43 14.08 -7.63
CA VAL A 119 21.89 14.10 -7.49
C VAL A 119 22.53 13.11 -8.45
N ALA A 120 21.99 11.90 -8.59
CA ALA A 120 22.47 10.89 -9.53
C ALA A 120 22.39 11.39 -10.99
N ALA A 121 21.29 12.05 -11.37
CA ALA A 121 21.14 12.65 -12.69
C ALA A 121 22.10 13.82 -12.92
N TRP A 122 22.27 14.69 -11.93
CA TRP A 122 23.21 15.80 -12.00
C TRP A 122 24.66 15.35 -12.15
N LYS A 123 25.03 14.28 -11.45
CA LYS A 123 26.38 13.69 -11.48
C LYS A 123 26.46 12.47 -12.40
N ALA A 124 25.63 12.44 -13.44
CA ALA A 124 25.55 11.29 -14.35
C ALA A 124 26.91 10.86 -14.90
N GLY A 125 27.17 9.56 -14.90
CA GLY A 125 28.43 8.95 -15.35
C GLY A 125 29.59 9.02 -14.35
N THR A 126 29.41 9.73 -13.21
CA THR A 126 30.46 9.79 -12.16
C THR A 126 30.31 8.63 -11.16
N TRP A 127 31.31 8.51 -10.25
CA TRP A 127 31.23 7.52 -9.17
C TRP A 127 30.04 7.73 -8.23
N VAL A 128 29.60 8.99 -8.03
CA VAL A 128 28.42 9.33 -7.18
C VAL A 128 27.15 8.72 -7.77
N ASP A 129 26.95 8.89 -9.07
CA ASP A 129 25.83 8.29 -9.79
C ASP A 129 25.84 6.76 -9.64
N ARG A 130 26.98 6.13 -9.88
CA ARG A 130 27.14 4.68 -9.74
C ARG A 130 26.89 4.20 -8.32
N ALA A 131 27.42 4.89 -7.32
CA ALA A 131 27.21 4.53 -5.90
C ALA A 131 25.72 4.61 -5.51
N ILE A 132 25.02 5.69 -5.88
CA ILE A 132 23.57 5.85 -5.62
C ILE A 132 22.78 4.73 -6.31
N MET A 133 23.06 4.45 -7.57
CA MET A 133 22.33 3.41 -8.31
C MET A 133 22.66 2.00 -7.80
N THR A 134 23.89 1.72 -7.39
CA THR A 134 24.25 0.44 -6.76
C THR A 134 23.53 0.28 -5.43
N PHE A 135 23.52 1.31 -4.58
CA PHE A 135 22.78 1.28 -3.32
C PHE A 135 21.27 1.03 -3.54
N ALA A 136 20.69 1.70 -4.54
CA ALA A 136 19.31 1.49 -4.92
C ALA A 136 19.05 0.04 -5.37
N VAL A 137 19.91 -0.54 -6.20
CA VAL A 137 19.79 -1.94 -6.64
C VAL A 137 19.90 -2.92 -5.47
N LEU A 138 20.85 -2.70 -4.57
CA LEU A 138 21.02 -3.54 -3.36
C LEU A 138 19.80 -3.49 -2.47
N GLY A 139 19.21 -2.30 -2.25
CA GLY A 139 18.00 -2.13 -1.46
C GLY A 139 16.77 -2.86 -2.04
N PHE A 140 16.71 -3.00 -3.36
CA PHE A 140 15.67 -3.78 -4.03
C PHE A 140 15.92 -5.29 -4.01
N SER A 141 17.19 -5.72 -3.95
CA SER A 141 17.57 -7.14 -4.06
C SER A 141 17.39 -7.92 -2.77
N VAL A 142 17.39 -7.23 -1.62
CA VAL A 142 17.26 -7.87 -0.32
C VAL A 142 15.77 -7.92 0.10
N PRO A 143 15.24 -9.10 0.48
CA PRO A 143 13.85 -9.19 0.96
C PRO A 143 13.60 -8.27 2.16
N VAL A 144 12.44 -7.59 2.17
CA VAL A 144 12.06 -6.62 3.21
C VAL A 144 12.16 -7.20 4.62
N PHE A 145 11.74 -8.45 4.83
CA PHE A 145 11.82 -9.09 6.15
C PHE A 145 13.24 -9.33 6.62
N VAL A 146 14.19 -9.60 5.71
CA VAL A 146 15.62 -9.74 6.06
C VAL A 146 16.17 -8.40 6.54
N ILE A 147 15.88 -7.31 5.80
CA ILE A 147 16.25 -5.95 6.23
C ILE A 147 15.63 -5.66 7.59
N GLY A 148 14.34 -5.99 7.78
CA GLY A 148 13.62 -5.79 9.03
C GLY A 148 14.29 -6.50 10.22
N TYR A 149 14.62 -7.78 10.08
CA TYR A 149 15.31 -8.53 11.15
C TYR A 149 16.72 -8.00 11.43
N VAL A 150 17.49 -7.62 10.39
CA VAL A 150 18.84 -7.04 10.59
C VAL A 150 18.74 -5.70 11.33
N LEU A 151 17.78 -4.84 10.95
CA LEU A 151 17.57 -3.56 11.62
C LEU A 151 17.12 -3.76 13.08
N ALA A 152 16.15 -4.65 13.33
CA ALA A 152 15.68 -4.95 14.68
C ALA A 152 16.81 -5.53 15.56
N TYR A 153 17.59 -6.46 15.02
CA TYR A 153 18.74 -7.03 15.74
C TYR A 153 19.78 -5.98 16.11
N THR A 154 20.15 -5.14 15.13
CA THR A 154 21.24 -4.16 15.33
C THR A 154 20.76 -2.98 16.18
N PHE A 155 19.67 -2.32 15.81
CA PHE A 155 19.27 -1.05 16.39
C PHE A 155 18.32 -1.18 17.59
N ALA A 156 17.58 -2.28 17.71
CA ALA A 156 16.68 -2.48 18.82
C ALA A 156 17.30 -3.42 19.89
N LEU A 157 17.91 -4.55 19.50
CA LEU A 157 18.43 -5.51 20.47
C LEU A 157 19.87 -5.19 20.95
N GLN A 158 20.77 -4.76 20.04
CA GLN A 158 22.16 -4.51 20.42
C GLN A 158 22.40 -3.08 20.91
N LEU A 159 21.80 -2.08 20.23
CA LEU A 159 22.03 -0.68 20.53
C LEU A 159 20.96 -0.07 21.44
N ASP A 160 19.81 -0.73 21.58
CA ASP A 160 18.65 -0.28 22.38
C ASP A 160 18.16 1.14 22.02
N TRP A 161 18.26 1.51 20.72
CA TRP A 161 17.84 2.82 20.23
C TRP A 161 16.35 2.90 19.93
N PHE A 162 15.75 1.77 19.52
CA PHE A 162 14.36 1.69 19.08
C PHE A 162 13.66 0.47 19.68
N PRO A 163 12.33 0.49 19.82
CA PRO A 163 11.56 -0.68 20.22
C PRO A 163 11.73 -1.85 19.22
N VAL A 164 11.79 -3.08 19.75
CA VAL A 164 11.91 -4.29 18.93
C VAL A 164 10.64 -4.57 18.15
N GLN A 165 9.48 -4.40 18.81
CA GLN A 165 8.15 -4.75 18.30
C GLN A 165 7.08 -3.87 18.92
N GLY A 166 5.90 -3.86 18.28
CA GLY A 166 4.71 -3.19 18.80
C GLY A 166 4.37 -1.91 18.06
N TYR A 167 3.38 -1.23 18.57
CA TYR A 167 2.86 0.02 18.02
C TYR A 167 2.32 0.87 19.16
N THR A 168 2.63 2.16 19.13
CA THR A 168 2.06 3.16 20.03
C THR A 168 1.16 4.09 19.22
N PRO A 169 -0.12 4.27 19.57
CA PRO A 169 -1.01 5.20 18.88
C PRO A 169 -0.49 6.63 18.88
N ILE A 170 -0.78 7.40 17.83
CA ILE A 170 -0.34 8.81 17.74
C ILE A 170 -0.92 9.66 18.88
N ALA A 171 -2.07 9.28 19.41
CA ALA A 171 -2.71 9.94 20.54
C ALA A 171 -1.88 9.87 21.84
N GLU A 172 -1.02 8.87 21.98
CA GLU A 172 -0.11 8.70 23.14
C GLU A 172 1.19 9.50 23.00
N GLY A 173 1.40 10.17 21.88
CA GLY A 173 2.53 11.08 21.64
C GLY A 173 3.29 10.77 20.35
N ILE A 174 3.73 11.83 19.67
CA ILE A 174 4.43 11.73 18.37
C ILE A 174 5.78 11.01 18.52
N GLY A 175 6.50 11.22 19.61
CA GLY A 175 7.82 10.61 19.85
C GLY A 175 7.73 9.07 19.93
N PRO A 176 6.97 8.50 20.88
CA PRO A 176 6.75 7.05 20.98
C PRO A 176 6.15 6.45 19.71
N TRP A 177 5.16 7.13 19.11
CA TRP A 177 4.55 6.71 17.83
C TRP A 177 5.60 6.58 16.73
N LEU A 178 6.44 7.60 16.53
CA LEU A 178 7.46 7.59 15.48
C LEU A 178 8.56 6.57 15.77
N SER A 179 9.00 6.42 17.03
CA SER A 179 10.05 5.47 17.40
C SER A 179 9.68 4.02 17.05
N ASN A 180 8.41 3.64 17.19
CA ASN A 180 7.91 2.32 16.79
C ASN A 180 7.86 2.13 15.26
N LEU A 181 7.81 3.23 14.50
CA LEU A 181 7.65 3.18 13.04
C LEU A 181 8.97 3.35 12.27
N VAL A 182 10.05 3.85 12.89
CA VAL A 182 11.33 4.13 12.20
C VAL A 182 11.90 2.88 11.57
N LEU A 183 12.12 1.80 12.31
CA LEU A 183 12.72 0.58 11.77
C LEU A 183 11.82 -0.10 10.74
N PRO A 184 10.50 -0.27 10.99
CA PRO A 184 9.55 -0.75 9.99
C PRO A 184 9.55 0.09 8.71
N ALA A 185 9.54 1.42 8.83
CA ALA A 185 9.51 2.34 7.70
C ALA A 185 10.80 2.30 6.87
N ILE A 186 11.97 2.18 7.51
CA ILE A 186 13.25 2.00 6.81
C ILE A 186 13.25 0.67 6.06
N SER A 187 12.87 -0.42 6.73
CA SER A 187 12.81 -1.76 6.13
C SER A 187 11.92 -1.79 4.88
N LEU A 188 10.69 -1.31 5.02
CA LEU A 188 9.73 -1.26 3.93
C LEU A 188 10.13 -0.22 2.87
N GLY A 189 10.70 0.92 3.28
CA GLY A 189 11.08 2.03 2.43
C GLY A 189 12.25 1.76 1.50
N CYS A 190 13.17 0.85 1.83
CA CYS A 190 14.35 0.55 1.00
C CYS A 190 13.98 0.18 -0.44
N VAL A 191 12.94 -0.63 -0.63
CA VAL A 191 12.46 -1.04 -1.97
C VAL A 191 11.91 0.17 -2.75
N TYR A 192 11.20 1.08 -2.06
CA TYR A 192 10.59 2.27 -2.69
C TYR A 192 11.63 3.32 -3.02
N ILE A 193 12.63 3.52 -2.15
CA ILE A 193 13.75 4.41 -2.40
C ILE A 193 14.44 3.99 -3.69
N ALA A 194 14.70 2.70 -3.87
CA ALA A 194 15.33 2.18 -5.08
C ALA A 194 14.50 2.47 -6.35
N LEU A 195 13.20 2.23 -6.29
CA LEU A 195 12.30 2.44 -7.41
C LEU A 195 12.16 3.92 -7.77
N ILE A 196 11.86 4.77 -6.78
CA ILE A 196 11.63 6.20 -6.97
C ILE A 196 12.93 6.89 -7.41
N ALA A 197 14.08 6.59 -6.79
CA ALA A 197 15.36 7.20 -7.15
C ALA A 197 15.76 6.88 -8.60
N ARG A 198 15.56 5.64 -9.04
CA ARG A 198 15.85 5.22 -10.43
C ARG A 198 14.99 5.96 -11.45
N ILE A 199 13.68 6.06 -11.22
CA ILE A 199 12.77 6.77 -12.12
C ILE A 199 13.04 8.28 -12.07
N THR A 200 13.28 8.85 -10.89
CA THR A 200 13.64 10.27 -10.76
C THR A 200 14.92 10.57 -11.56
N ARG A 201 15.96 9.72 -11.45
CA ARG A 201 17.19 9.88 -12.24
C ARG A 201 16.92 9.83 -13.74
N ALA A 202 16.18 8.85 -14.21
CA ALA A 202 15.87 8.68 -15.63
C ALA A 202 15.11 9.90 -16.18
N SER A 203 14.04 10.32 -15.51
CA SER A 203 13.22 11.47 -15.92
C SER A 203 14.02 12.79 -15.87
N MET A 204 14.86 12.96 -14.85
CA MET A 204 15.73 14.13 -14.74
C MET A 204 16.76 14.19 -15.88
N LEU A 205 17.36 13.06 -16.28
CA LEU A 205 18.32 13.03 -17.40
C LEU A 205 17.65 13.44 -18.72
N GLU A 206 16.44 12.95 -18.98
CA GLU A 206 15.66 13.31 -20.16
C GLU A 206 15.38 14.81 -20.20
N VAL A 207 14.91 15.36 -19.09
CA VAL A 207 14.59 16.80 -18.97
C VAL A 207 15.84 17.67 -19.05
N LEU A 208 16.95 17.29 -18.42
CA LEU A 208 18.20 18.05 -18.43
C LEU A 208 18.84 18.15 -19.82
N ALA A 209 18.48 17.27 -20.76
CA ALA A 209 18.92 17.27 -22.14
C ALA A 209 18.13 18.27 -23.03
N GLN A 210 17.02 18.84 -22.57
CA GLN A 210 16.13 19.72 -23.34
C GLN A 210 16.73 21.10 -23.57
N ASP A 211 16.40 21.74 -24.70
CA ASP A 211 16.95 23.04 -25.10
C ASP A 211 16.57 24.20 -24.17
N TYR A 212 15.36 24.15 -23.56
CA TYR A 212 14.99 25.20 -22.61
C TYR A 212 15.86 25.18 -21.34
N VAL A 213 16.40 24.02 -20.95
CA VAL A 213 17.35 23.90 -19.83
C VAL A 213 18.71 24.52 -20.23
N ARG A 214 19.15 24.30 -21.46
CA ARG A 214 20.34 24.97 -22.00
C ARG A 214 20.19 26.48 -22.01
N THR A 215 19.03 26.97 -22.44
CA THR A 215 18.67 28.40 -22.41
C THR A 215 18.67 28.97 -20.98
N ALA A 216 18.13 28.24 -20.01
CA ALA A 216 18.13 28.66 -18.61
C ALA A 216 19.56 28.80 -18.05
N LYS A 217 20.45 27.85 -18.37
CA LYS A 217 21.87 27.91 -18.02
C LYS A 217 22.58 29.10 -18.72
N ALA A 218 22.29 29.33 -19.98
CA ALA A 218 22.89 30.45 -20.75
C ALA A 218 22.45 31.83 -20.17
N LYS A 219 21.29 31.92 -19.58
CA LYS A 219 20.79 33.10 -18.86
C LYS A 219 21.38 33.28 -17.46
N GLY A 220 22.36 32.46 -17.07
CA GLY A 220 23.08 32.58 -15.79
C GLY A 220 22.32 31.98 -14.58
N LEU A 221 21.27 31.16 -14.78
CA LEU A 221 20.62 30.48 -13.64
C LEU A 221 21.60 29.55 -12.95
N GLY A 222 21.67 29.66 -11.61
CA GLY A 222 22.46 28.76 -10.79
C GLY A 222 21.93 27.33 -10.87
N GLN A 223 22.82 26.36 -10.63
CA GLN A 223 22.52 24.94 -10.78
C GLN A 223 21.29 24.46 -9.96
N GLY A 224 21.12 24.95 -8.70
CA GLY A 224 19.95 24.65 -7.88
C GLY A 224 18.65 25.06 -8.53
N GLY A 225 18.59 26.29 -9.12
CA GLY A 225 17.42 26.77 -9.86
C GLY A 225 17.10 25.89 -11.07
N VAL A 226 18.13 25.49 -11.83
CA VAL A 226 17.97 24.60 -12.98
C VAL A 226 17.41 23.23 -12.54
N LEU A 227 17.94 22.63 -11.48
CA LEU A 227 17.57 21.28 -11.02
C LEU A 227 16.19 21.25 -10.39
N PHE A 228 15.91 22.13 -9.41
CA PHE A 228 14.69 22.02 -8.61
C PHE A 228 13.52 22.81 -9.21
N ILE A 229 13.74 23.96 -9.84
CA ILE A 229 12.65 24.77 -10.37
C ILE A 229 12.29 24.36 -11.81
N HIS A 230 13.30 24.15 -12.66
CA HIS A 230 13.05 23.88 -14.08
C HIS A 230 13.02 22.40 -14.42
N ALA A 231 13.98 21.60 -13.93
CA ALA A 231 14.07 20.19 -14.31
C ALA A 231 13.12 19.31 -13.50
N LEU A 232 13.14 19.37 -12.16
CA LEU A 232 12.33 18.51 -11.33
C LEU A 232 10.82 18.75 -11.55
N LYS A 233 10.40 19.99 -11.74
CA LYS A 233 8.99 20.31 -12.04
C LYS A 233 8.51 19.64 -13.33
N ASN A 234 9.36 19.61 -14.37
CA ASN A 234 9.02 18.97 -15.65
C ASN A 234 9.19 17.44 -15.62
N ALA A 235 10.01 16.91 -14.71
CA ALA A 235 10.17 15.48 -14.44
C ALA A 235 9.10 14.95 -13.46
N ALA A 236 8.22 15.80 -12.93
CA ALA A 236 7.30 15.43 -11.84
C ALA A 236 6.28 14.36 -12.25
N VAL A 237 5.78 14.36 -13.49
CA VAL A 237 4.74 13.42 -13.91
C VAL A 237 5.17 11.97 -13.77
N PRO A 238 6.30 11.50 -14.35
CA PRO A 238 6.78 10.14 -14.12
C PRO A 238 7.09 9.83 -12.65
N ILE A 239 7.59 10.82 -11.89
CA ILE A 239 7.92 10.64 -10.47
C ILE A 239 6.64 10.43 -9.65
N VAL A 240 5.61 11.25 -9.85
CA VAL A 240 4.31 11.10 -9.17
C VAL A 240 3.64 9.79 -9.57
N THR A 241 3.77 9.38 -10.84
CA THR A 241 3.29 8.07 -11.31
C THR A 241 3.88 6.92 -10.51
N VAL A 242 5.22 6.89 -10.38
CA VAL A 242 5.89 5.80 -9.65
C VAL A 242 5.60 5.84 -8.16
N ILE A 243 5.45 7.03 -7.57
CA ILE A 243 5.01 7.19 -6.18
C ILE A 243 3.62 6.57 -5.99
N GLY A 244 2.70 6.83 -6.91
CA GLY A 244 1.36 6.28 -6.87
C GLY A 244 1.32 4.76 -7.00
N ILE A 245 2.05 4.20 -7.96
CA ILE A 245 2.23 2.74 -8.07
C ILE A 245 2.85 2.19 -6.78
N GLY A 246 3.79 2.93 -6.19
CA GLY A 246 4.42 2.61 -4.93
C GLY A 246 3.42 2.46 -3.78
N ILE A 247 2.41 3.34 -3.68
CA ILE A 247 1.39 3.25 -2.63
C ILE A 247 0.63 1.92 -2.72
N ALA A 248 0.30 1.47 -3.93
CA ALA A 248 -0.34 0.18 -4.13
C ALA A 248 0.54 -1.00 -3.68
N LEU A 249 1.83 -0.93 -4.00
CA LEU A 249 2.79 -1.94 -3.56
C LEU A 249 3.03 -1.90 -2.05
N LEU A 250 2.95 -0.71 -1.40
CA LEU A 250 3.06 -0.57 0.06
C LEU A 250 2.02 -1.41 0.80
N ILE A 251 0.81 -1.54 0.28
CA ILE A 251 -0.24 -2.37 0.87
C ILE A 251 0.26 -3.82 1.03
N GLY A 252 0.83 -4.40 -0.03
CA GLY A 252 1.37 -5.76 0.02
C GLY A 252 2.60 -5.90 0.92
N GLY A 253 3.53 -4.92 0.86
CA GLY A 253 4.74 -4.90 1.69
C GLY A 253 4.46 -4.67 3.18
N ALA A 254 3.43 -3.90 3.50
CA ALA A 254 3.02 -3.65 4.88
C ALA A 254 2.63 -4.96 5.60
N VAL A 255 1.98 -5.91 4.92
CA VAL A 255 1.61 -7.23 5.49
C VAL A 255 2.81 -7.93 6.11
N VAL A 256 3.92 -8.00 5.37
CA VAL A 256 5.15 -8.64 5.83
C VAL A 256 5.80 -7.85 6.95
N THR A 257 5.89 -6.53 6.81
CA THR A 257 6.53 -5.64 7.79
C THR A 257 5.75 -5.62 9.11
N GLU A 258 4.43 -5.56 9.07
CA GLU A 258 3.57 -5.64 10.27
C GLU A 258 3.76 -6.96 11.01
N SER A 259 3.95 -8.07 10.27
CA SER A 259 4.20 -9.38 10.88
C SER A 259 5.58 -9.45 11.55
N VAL A 260 6.63 -8.91 10.92
CA VAL A 260 8.00 -8.89 11.46
C VAL A 260 8.09 -8.05 12.74
N PHE A 261 7.49 -6.86 12.73
CA PHE A 261 7.56 -5.92 13.86
C PHE A 261 6.37 -6.03 14.82
N ALA A 262 5.53 -7.07 14.67
CA ALA A 262 4.33 -7.30 15.47
C ALA A 262 3.39 -6.08 15.58
N ILE A 263 3.31 -5.27 14.53
CA ILE A 263 2.38 -4.13 14.43
C ILE A 263 0.95 -4.67 14.26
N PRO A 264 -0.02 -4.25 15.09
CA PRO A 264 -1.40 -4.75 15.01
C PRO A 264 -2.18 -4.06 13.87
N GLY A 265 -1.72 -4.22 12.62
CA GLY A 265 -2.31 -3.60 11.45
C GLY A 265 -3.25 -4.51 10.65
N LEU A 266 -3.75 -3.99 9.53
CA LEU A 266 -4.65 -4.68 8.60
C LEU A 266 -3.96 -5.83 7.86
N GLY A 267 -2.67 -5.68 7.55
CA GLY A 267 -1.88 -6.73 6.90
C GLY A 267 -1.77 -7.96 7.78
N ARG A 268 -1.43 -7.79 9.06
CA ARG A 268 -1.39 -8.87 10.04
C ARG A 268 -2.77 -9.49 10.25
N LEU A 269 -3.83 -8.66 10.32
CA LEU A 269 -5.20 -9.16 10.39
C LEU A 269 -5.53 -10.07 9.20
N THR A 270 -5.08 -9.71 8.00
CA THR A 270 -5.29 -10.52 6.79
C THR A 270 -4.60 -11.88 6.91
N VAL A 271 -3.34 -11.91 7.34
CA VAL A 271 -2.60 -13.17 7.52
C VAL A 271 -3.28 -14.05 8.55
N ASP A 272 -3.64 -13.51 9.71
CA ASP A 272 -4.32 -14.23 10.78
C ASP A 272 -5.66 -14.79 10.30
N ALA A 273 -6.43 -14.01 9.53
CA ALA A 273 -7.71 -14.43 8.98
C ALA A 273 -7.55 -15.55 7.93
N ILE A 274 -6.54 -15.47 7.06
CA ILE A 274 -6.24 -16.52 6.07
C ILE A 274 -5.87 -17.83 6.75
N LEU A 275 -4.98 -17.79 7.74
CA LEU A 275 -4.53 -18.98 8.48
C LEU A 275 -5.68 -19.67 9.22
N ARG A 276 -6.65 -18.87 9.70
CA ARG A 276 -7.85 -19.36 10.39
C ARG A 276 -9.03 -19.63 9.47
N ARG A 277 -8.93 -19.29 8.18
CA ARG A 277 -10.04 -19.38 7.21
C ARG A 277 -11.26 -18.54 7.61
N ASP A 278 -11.03 -17.36 8.20
CA ASP A 278 -12.09 -16.42 8.59
C ASP A 278 -12.54 -15.61 7.37
N TYR A 279 -13.42 -16.22 6.57
CA TYR A 279 -13.84 -15.66 5.28
C TYR A 279 -14.45 -14.25 5.37
N PRO A 280 -15.33 -13.92 6.34
CA PRO A 280 -15.86 -12.57 6.45
C PRO A 280 -14.74 -11.53 6.64
N VAL A 281 -13.75 -11.82 7.48
CA VAL A 281 -12.61 -10.93 7.71
C VAL A 281 -11.75 -10.81 6.46
N ILE A 282 -11.45 -11.94 5.78
CA ILE A 282 -10.69 -11.93 4.52
C ILE A 282 -11.40 -11.07 3.49
N GLN A 283 -12.70 -11.29 3.28
CA GLN A 283 -13.50 -10.54 2.32
C GLN A 283 -13.51 -9.04 2.64
N GLY A 284 -13.75 -8.68 3.90
CA GLY A 284 -13.79 -7.28 4.34
C GLY A 284 -12.47 -6.55 4.14
N VAL A 285 -11.35 -7.18 4.51
CA VAL A 285 -10.02 -6.55 4.39
C VAL A 285 -9.57 -6.46 2.92
N VAL A 286 -9.80 -7.50 2.11
CA VAL A 286 -9.46 -7.48 0.67
C VAL A 286 -10.29 -6.43 -0.07
N LEU A 287 -11.58 -6.29 0.26
CA LEU A 287 -12.41 -5.21 -0.30
C LEU A 287 -11.89 -3.83 0.08
N LEU A 288 -11.52 -3.63 1.36
CA LEU A 288 -10.96 -2.37 1.81
C LEU A 288 -9.67 -2.03 1.08
N PHE A 289 -8.73 -2.96 0.97
CA PHE A 289 -7.49 -2.73 0.22
C PHE A 289 -7.75 -2.43 -1.26
N SER A 290 -8.69 -3.13 -1.87
CA SER A 290 -9.08 -2.89 -3.25
C SER A 290 -9.70 -1.51 -3.43
N PHE A 291 -10.56 -1.09 -2.49
CA PHE A 291 -11.15 0.24 -2.48
C PHE A 291 -10.08 1.33 -2.34
N VAL A 292 -9.15 1.17 -1.39
CA VAL A 292 -8.04 2.11 -1.20
C VAL A 292 -7.16 2.17 -2.46
N TYR A 293 -6.87 1.02 -3.08
CA TYR A 293 -6.12 0.97 -4.34
C TYR A 293 -6.81 1.76 -5.46
N VAL A 294 -8.11 1.55 -5.65
CA VAL A 294 -8.90 2.26 -6.66
C VAL A 294 -8.96 3.76 -6.36
N LEU A 295 -9.13 4.13 -5.08
CA LEU A 295 -9.15 5.53 -4.66
C LEU A 295 -7.80 6.22 -4.91
N VAL A 296 -6.69 5.57 -4.58
CA VAL A 296 -5.33 6.09 -4.85
C VAL A 296 -5.12 6.31 -6.34
N ASN A 297 -5.49 5.35 -7.18
CA ASN A 297 -5.38 5.51 -8.63
C ASN A 297 -6.25 6.67 -9.14
N LEU A 298 -7.47 6.82 -8.63
CA LEU A 298 -8.34 7.94 -8.97
C LEU A 298 -7.70 9.29 -8.60
N ILE A 299 -7.10 9.38 -7.39
CA ILE A 299 -6.39 10.59 -6.95
C ILE A 299 -5.22 10.90 -7.88
N ILE A 300 -4.44 9.90 -8.27
CA ILE A 300 -3.31 10.06 -9.19
C ILE A 300 -3.77 10.55 -10.56
N ASP A 301 -4.84 9.98 -11.11
CA ASP A 301 -5.40 10.40 -12.39
C ASP A 301 -5.87 11.87 -12.34
N ILE A 302 -6.44 12.30 -11.21
CA ILE A 302 -6.82 13.69 -10.98
C ILE A 302 -5.56 14.57 -10.88
N LEU A 303 -4.52 14.13 -10.15
CA LEU A 303 -3.26 14.88 -10.04
C LEU A 303 -2.58 15.08 -11.38
N TYR A 304 -2.65 14.13 -12.31
CA TYR A 304 -2.13 14.32 -13.68
C TYR A 304 -2.76 15.51 -14.39
N THR A 305 -4.04 15.75 -14.21
CA THR A 305 -4.70 16.91 -14.84
C THR A 305 -4.20 18.25 -14.34
N PHE A 306 -3.64 18.31 -13.11
CA PHE A 306 -3.01 19.51 -12.55
C PHE A 306 -1.52 19.63 -12.91
N LEU A 307 -0.82 18.50 -13.07
CA LEU A 307 0.63 18.50 -13.36
C LEU A 307 0.92 18.71 -14.85
N ASP A 308 0.08 18.20 -15.75
CA ASP A 308 0.25 18.37 -17.19
C ASP A 308 -0.98 19.09 -17.82
N PRO A 309 -0.90 20.41 -18.00
CA PRO A 309 -1.99 21.18 -18.62
C PRO A 309 -2.22 20.83 -20.10
N ARG A 310 -1.37 20.00 -20.72
CA ARG A 310 -1.55 19.53 -22.10
C ARG A 310 -2.58 18.41 -22.20
N ILE A 311 -2.87 17.74 -21.09
CA ILE A 311 -3.95 16.74 -21.00
C ILE A 311 -5.28 17.50 -20.97
N ARG A 312 -5.77 17.87 -22.15
CA ARG A 312 -7.12 18.43 -22.33
C ARG A 312 -8.01 17.31 -22.85
N TYR A 313 -9.03 16.98 -22.06
CA TYR A 313 -10.08 16.03 -22.44
C TYR A 313 -11.36 16.77 -22.80
#